data_d0334d3d3b68a5f5edbd2b20856b05bb
#
_entry.id   d0334d3d3b68a5f5edbd2b20856b05bb
#
_cell.length_a   1.000
_cell.length_b   1.000
_cell.length_c   1.000
_cell.angle_alpha   90.00
_cell.angle_beta   90.00
_cell.angle_gamma   90.00
#
_symmetry.space_group_name_H-M   'P 1'
#
loop_
_entity.id
_entity.type
_entity.pdbx_description
1 polymer ?
#
loop_
_entity_poly.entity_id
_entity_poly.type
_entity_poly.pdbx_seq_one_letter_code
_entity_poly.pdbx_strand_id
1 'polypeptide(L)'
;MNASSPEAVGGFIRLAELATRTRVIDRDGAFDLAKLANGSALADPASLVGASVVVCVSSQRAAAAAMVELDGLARCFVLIPPDLSKSDLAAVIEDAGVEWIVSDVPEEFAYECRTRVARLDLNKLCTAPPTARPFDTDWIMLTSGTSGRPKMVAHSLAALTDAIPRRTDADARTVWATFYDIRRYGGLQIFLRAIVGGANMALSDPNELLPDQLVRFGASGVTSISGTPSH
;
A
#
# COMPACT_ATOMS: atom_id res chain seq x y z
N MET A 1 -36.77 -8.41 -33.22
CA MET A 1 -35.33 -8.18 -33.21
C MET A 1 -34.98 -7.54 -31.87
N ASN A 2 -34.60 -8.36 -30.92
CA ASN A 2 -34.19 -7.88 -29.59
C ASN A 2 -32.71 -7.49 -29.64
N ALA A 3 -32.44 -6.21 -29.50
CA ALA A 3 -31.07 -5.73 -29.27
C ALA A 3 -30.70 -6.10 -27.84
N SER A 4 -29.84 -7.09 -27.69
CA SER A 4 -29.17 -7.41 -26.42
C SER A 4 -28.29 -6.24 -26.05
N SER A 5 -28.61 -5.56 -24.94
CA SER A 5 -27.72 -4.61 -24.30
C SER A 5 -26.42 -5.34 -23.90
N PRO A 6 -25.24 -4.77 -24.10
CA PRO A 6 -24.01 -5.38 -23.60
C PRO A 6 -24.06 -5.34 -22.08
N GLU A 7 -24.00 -6.53 -21.47
CA GLU A 7 -23.71 -6.65 -20.03
C GLU A 7 -22.44 -5.87 -19.72
N ALA A 8 -22.59 -4.85 -18.86
CA ALA A 8 -21.45 -4.16 -18.30
C ALA A 8 -20.65 -5.20 -17.49
N VAL A 9 -19.52 -5.63 -18.03
CA VAL A 9 -18.49 -6.33 -17.25
C VAL A 9 -18.11 -5.37 -16.15
N GLY A 10 -18.57 -5.63 -14.94
CA GLY A 10 -18.27 -4.81 -13.76
C GLY A 10 -16.76 -4.80 -13.53
N GLY A 11 -16.09 -3.79 -14.04
CA GLY A 11 -14.66 -3.61 -13.84
C GLY A 11 -14.39 -3.35 -12.35
N PHE A 12 -13.45 -4.08 -11.77
CA PHE A 12 -13.00 -3.83 -10.40
C PHE A 12 -12.37 -2.43 -10.32
N ILE A 13 -12.77 -1.63 -9.31
CA ILE A 13 -12.11 -0.35 -9.03
C ILE A 13 -10.69 -0.65 -8.56
N ARG A 14 -9.70 0.03 -9.13
CA ARG A 14 -8.27 -0.13 -8.78
C ARG A 14 -7.80 1.00 -7.89
N LEU A 15 -6.89 0.68 -6.96
CA LEU A 15 -6.33 1.69 -6.08
C LEU A 15 -5.63 2.81 -6.87
N ALA A 16 -4.97 2.48 -7.98
CA ALA A 16 -4.33 3.45 -8.86
C ALA A 16 -5.32 4.49 -9.44
N GLU A 17 -6.56 4.10 -9.71
CA GLU A 17 -7.60 5.00 -10.22
C GLU A 17 -8.09 5.97 -9.13
N LEU A 18 -8.11 5.50 -7.87
CA LEU A 18 -8.50 6.29 -6.70
C LEU A 18 -7.37 7.23 -6.25
N ALA A 19 -6.11 6.81 -6.39
CA ALA A 19 -4.93 7.51 -5.86
C ALA A 19 -4.50 8.75 -6.66
N THR A 20 -5.23 9.12 -7.73
CA THR A 20 -4.86 10.18 -8.71
C THR A 20 -4.74 11.58 -8.13
N ARG A 21 -5.10 11.82 -6.87
CA ARG A 21 -5.05 13.14 -6.22
C ARG A 21 -4.38 13.11 -4.85
N THR A 22 -3.91 11.93 -4.42
CA THR A 22 -3.35 11.74 -3.09
C THR A 22 -1.83 11.89 -3.11
N ARG A 23 -1.32 12.74 -2.22
CA ARG A 23 0.09 12.83 -1.88
C ARG A 23 0.31 12.21 -0.52
N VAL A 24 1.33 11.40 -0.40
CA VAL A 24 1.84 10.89 0.88
C VAL A 24 3.03 11.73 1.31
N ILE A 25 3.07 12.14 2.58
CA ILE A 25 4.04 13.07 3.13
C ILE A 25 4.69 12.40 4.33
N ASP A 26 6.00 12.28 4.33
CA ASP A 26 6.79 11.82 5.46
C ASP A 26 7.90 12.82 5.83
N ARG A 27 8.85 12.44 6.67
CA ARG A 27 9.97 13.32 7.07
C ARG A 27 10.94 13.63 5.92
N ASP A 28 11.01 12.76 4.91
CA ASP A 28 11.93 12.91 3.78
C ASP A 28 11.28 13.68 2.61
N GLY A 29 9.99 14.05 2.74
CA GLY A 29 9.28 14.87 1.77
C GLY A 29 7.92 14.30 1.36
N ALA A 30 7.44 14.70 0.18
CA ALA A 30 6.16 14.29 -0.33
C ALA A 30 6.31 13.51 -1.64
N PHE A 31 5.51 12.46 -1.78
CA PHE A 31 5.39 11.70 -3.01
C PHE A 31 3.95 11.73 -3.52
N ASP A 32 3.79 12.12 -4.78
CA ASP A 32 2.48 12.17 -5.44
C ASP A 32 2.18 10.80 -6.06
N LEU A 33 1.17 10.10 -5.53
CA LEU A 33 0.78 8.78 -6.02
C LEU A 33 0.24 8.82 -7.46
N ALA A 34 -0.24 9.98 -7.94
CA ALA A 34 -0.67 10.15 -9.33
C ALA A 34 0.46 9.89 -10.35
N LYS A 35 1.71 10.05 -9.95
CA LYS A 35 2.86 9.73 -10.82
C LYS A 35 2.89 8.27 -11.26
N LEU A 36 2.32 7.38 -10.45
CA LEU A 36 2.25 5.94 -10.74
C LEU A 36 1.21 5.58 -11.81
N ALA A 37 0.34 6.52 -12.18
CA ALA A 37 -0.58 6.33 -13.31
C ALA A 37 0.14 6.34 -14.69
N ASN A 38 1.28 7.06 -14.78
CA ASN A 38 2.03 7.23 -16.03
C ASN A 38 3.47 6.70 -15.95
N GLY A 39 3.84 6.14 -14.83
CA GLY A 39 5.16 5.56 -14.59
C GLY A 39 5.07 4.46 -13.55
N SER A 40 6.16 3.75 -13.33
CA SER A 40 6.24 2.71 -12.32
C SER A 40 7.49 2.91 -11.46
N ALA A 41 7.35 2.76 -10.16
CA ALA A 41 8.45 2.67 -9.20
C ALA A 41 9.06 1.26 -9.17
N LEU A 42 8.39 0.26 -9.75
CA LEU A 42 8.91 -1.09 -9.95
C LEU A 42 9.80 -1.13 -11.19
N ALA A 43 10.97 -1.74 -11.07
CA ALA A 43 11.91 -1.84 -12.18
C ALA A 43 11.36 -2.65 -13.36
N ASP A 44 10.59 -3.70 -13.07
CA ASP A 44 9.93 -4.57 -14.05
C ASP A 44 8.54 -5.00 -13.54
N PRO A 45 7.51 -4.16 -13.69
CA PRO A 45 6.16 -4.50 -13.23
C PRO A 45 5.56 -5.70 -13.98
N ALA A 46 5.97 -5.96 -15.21
CA ALA A 46 5.43 -7.06 -16.03
C ALA A 46 5.73 -8.43 -15.42
N SER A 47 6.85 -8.58 -14.75
CA SER A 47 7.23 -9.83 -14.08
C SER A 47 6.37 -10.18 -12.87
N LEU A 48 5.61 -9.22 -12.35
CA LEU A 48 4.75 -9.38 -11.16
C LEU A 48 3.29 -9.65 -11.51
N VAL A 49 2.94 -9.72 -12.80
CA VAL A 49 1.56 -10.00 -13.25
C VAL A 49 1.12 -11.38 -12.75
N GLY A 50 0.09 -11.41 -11.92
CA GLY A 50 -0.48 -12.64 -11.36
C GLY A 50 0.37 -13.32 -10.30
N ALA A 51 1.47 -12.73 -9.88
CA ALA A 51 2.37 -13.28 -8.86
C ALA A 51 1.79 -13.18 -7.45
N SER A 52 2.27 -14.05 -6.56
CA SER A 52 2.16 -13.90 -5.11
C SER A 52 3.37 -13.11 -4.61
N VAL A 53 3.12 -11.99 -3.93
CA VAL A 53 4.15 -11.00 -3.58
C VAL A 53 4.17 -10.76 -2.07
N VAL A 54 5.35 -10.54 -1.50
CA VAL A 54 5.48 -9.95 -0.17
C VAL A 54 6.09 -8.56 -0.29
N VAL A 55 5.52 -7.59 0.41
CA VAL A 55 5.97 -6.18 0.41
C VAL A 55 6.82 -5.95 1.65
N CYS A 56 8.16 -5.96 1.46
CA CYS A 56 9.17 -5.74 2.49
C CYS A 56 9.91 -4.44 2.18
N VAL A 57 9.39 -3.31 2.65
CA VAL A 57 9.94 -1.98 2.35
C VAL A 57 10.28 -1.23 3.63
N SER A 58 11.29 -0.35 3.55
CA SER A 58 11.83 0.38 4.69
C SER A 58 10.89 1.47 5.20
N SER A 59 10.10 2.11 4.32
CA SER A 59 9.25 3.24 4.66
C SER A 59 7.78 3.02 4.34
N GLN A 60 6.91 3.74 5.05
CA GLN A 60 5.48 3.74 4.75
C GLN A 60 5.18 4.37 3.38
N ARG A 61 6.00 5.32 2.91
CA ARG A 61 5.87 5.94 1.58
C ARG A 61 6.14 4.91 0.48
N ALA A 62 7.16 4.08 0.64
CA ALA A 62 7.42 2.96 -0.26
C ALA A 62 6.29 1.91 -0.21
N ALA A 63 5.73 1.64 0.98
CA ALA A 63 4.57 0.76 1.11
C ALA A 63 3.33 1.31 0.38
N ALA A 64 3.06 2.62 0.50
CA ALA A 64 1.95 3.27 -0.22
C ALA A 64 2.09 3.11 -1.74
N ALA A 65 3.29 3.33 -2.27
CA ALA A 65 3.54 3.14 -3.70
C ALA A 65 3.42 1.67 -4.12
N ALA A 66 3.98 0.74 -3.35
CA ALA A 66 3.85 -0.69 -3.62
C ALA A 66 2.39 -1.15 -3.67
N MET A 67 1.55 -0.69 -2.74
CA MET A 67 0.11 -1.00 -2.75
C MET A 67 -0.59 -0.51 -4.02
N VAL A 68 -0.29 0.73 -4.46
CA VAL A 68 -0.86 1.30 -5.70
C VAL A 68 -0.38 0.54 -6.94
N GLU A 69 0.88 0.13 -6.95
CA GLU A 69 1.48 -0.60 -8.08
C GLU A 69 0.98 -2.04 -8.19
N LEU A 70 0.82 -2.72 -7.06
CA LEU A 70 0.50 -4.14 -7.02
C LEU A 70 -1.00 -4.43 -7.12
N ASP A 71 -1.86 -3.48 -6.71
CA ASP A 71 -3.30 -3.66 -6.81
C ASP A 71 -3.75 -3.81 -8.27
N GLY A 72 -4.43 -4.89 -8.56
CA GLY A 72 -4.83 -5.30 -9.91
C GLY A 72 -3.74 -5.98 -10.73
N LEU A 73 -2.45 -5.82 -10.37
CA LEU A 73 -1.31 -6.42 -11.05
C LEU A 73 -0.97 -7.80 -10.50
N ALA A 74 -0.73 -7.87 -9.19
CA ALA A 74 -0.44 -9.13 -8.50
C ALA A 74 -1.72 -9.91 -8.20
N ARG A 75 -1.62 -11.24 -8.09
CA ARG A 75 -2.72 -12.07 -7.61
C ARG A 75 -3.00 -11.80 -6.14
N CYS A 76 -1.96 -11.72 -5.34
CA CYS A 76 -2.03 -11.32 -3.94
C CYS A 76 -0.74 -10.62 -3.49
N PHE A 77 -0.84 -9.80 -2.46
CA PHE A 77 0.35 -9.30 -1.78
C PHE A 77 0.16 -9.29 -0.25
N VAL A 78 1.24 -9.62 0.45
CA VAL A 78 1.31 -9.61 1.91
C VAL A 78 2.02 -8.34 2.36
N LEU A 79 1.37 -7.52 3.20
CA LEU A 79 1.98 -6.34 3.80
C LEU A 79 2.77 -6.73 5.05
N ILE A 80 4.08 -6.50 5.03
CA ILE A 80 4.96 -6.81 6.13
C ILE A 80 5.14 -5.59 7.04
N PRO A 81 4.72 -5.65 8.31
CA PRO A 81 4.97 -4.59 9.26
C PRO A 81 6.46 -4.54 9.63
N PRO A 82 7.00 -3.35 10.04
CA PRO A 82 8.43 -3.12 10.20
C PRO A 82 9.08 -3.92 11.34
N ASP A 83 8.29 -4.38 12.28
CA ASP A 83 8.71 -5.12 13.48
C ASP A 83 8.54 -6.64 13.36
N LEU A 84 8.24 -7.15 12.14
CA LEU A 84 8.16 -8.59 11.92
C LEU A 84 9.56 -9.21 12.01
N SER A 85 9.69 -10.30 12.79
CA SER A 85 10.95 -11.02 12.91
C SER A 85 11.35 -11.70 11.59
N LYS A 86 12.66 -11.91 11.37
CA LYS A 86 13.16 -12.63 10.18
C LYS A 86 12.60 -14.06 10.10
N SER A 87 12.46 -14.74 11.24
CA SER A 87 11.89 -16.09 11.30
C SER A 87 10.41 -16.10 10.90
N ASP A 88 9.65 -15.09 11.34
CA ASP A 88 8.24 -14.97 10.95
C ASP A 88 8.08 -14.60 9.49
N LEU A 89 8.97 -13.74 8.95
CA LEU A 89 8.99 -13.43 7.53
C LEU A 89 9.24 -14.67 6.68
N ALA A 90 10.21 -15.52 7.07
CA ALA A 90 10.46 -16.77 6.38
C ALA A 90 9.25 -17.72 6.38
N ALA A 91 8.55 -17.81 7.52
CA ALA A 91 7.32 -18.57 7.63
C ALA A 91 6.19 -18.00 6.75
N VAL A 92 6.02 -16.67 6.70
CA VAL A 92 5.02 -16.00 5.85
C VAL A 92 5.33 -16.26 4.37
N ILE A 93 6.59 -16.19 3.95
CA ILE A 93 7.01 -16.47 2.56
C ILE A 93 6.64 -17.91 2.17
N GLU A 94 6.90 -18.86 3.05
CA GLU A 94 6.58 -20.28 2.82
C GLU A 94 5.05 -20.50 2.79
N ASP A 95 4.35 -20.06 3.83
CA ASP A 95 2.90 -20.31 4.02
C ASP A 95 2.04 -19.63 2.94
N ALA A 96 2.45 -18.45 2.45
CA ALA A 96 1.77 -17.73 1.37
C ALA A 96 2.21 -18.16 -0.05
N GLY A 97 3.18 -19.05 -0.18
CA GLY A 97 3.72 -19.48 -1.48
C GLY A 97 4.23 -18.28 -2.29
N VAL A 98 5.02 -17.41 -1.64
CA VAL A 98 5.50 -16.15 -2.22
C VAL A 98 6.50 -16.42 -3.35
N GLU A 99 6.26 -15.78 -4.50
CA GLU A 99 7.12 -15.86 -5.67
C GLU A 99 8.11 -14.68 -5.76
N TRP A 100 7.71 -13.51 -5.23
CA TRP A 100 8.49 -12.28 -5.28
C TRP A 100 8.48 -11.50 -3.98
N ILE A 101 9.62 -10.89 -3.66
CA ILE A 101 9.76 -9.85 -2.64
C ILE A 101 9.85 -8.51 -3.35
N VAL A 102 8.96 -7.58 -3.05
CA VAL A 102 9.07 -6.18 -3.47
C VAL A 102 9.73 -5.40 -2.34
N SER A 103 10.88 -4.76 -2.66
CA SER A 103 11.68 -4.03 -1.66
C SER A 103 12.34 -2.78 -2.25
N ASP A 104 12.46 -1.73 -1.44
CA ASP A 104 13.28 -0.54 -1.71
C ASP A 104 14.75 -0.71 -1.25
N VAL A 105 15.03 -1.81 -0.52
CA VAL A 105 16.37 -2.24 -0.06
C VAL A 105 16.64 -3.70 -0.46
N PRO A 106 16.60 -4.04 -1.77
CA PRO A 106 16.64 -5.42 -2.25
C PRO A 106 17.94 -6.16 -1.87
N GLU A 107 19.00 -5.44 -1.56
CA GLU A 107 20.30 -5.99 -1.13
C GLU A 107 20.18 -6.80 0.17
N GLU A 108 19.22 -6.46 1.05
CA GLU A 108 18.99 -7.20 2.30
C GLU A 108 18.47 -8.61 2.07
N PHE A 109 17.86 -8.87 0.91
CA PHE A 109 17.24 -10.15 0.56
C PHE A 109 18.08 -11.00 -0.41
N ALA A 110 19.14 -10.45 -1.00
CA ALA A 110 19.91 -11.08 -2.08
C ALA A 110 20.59 -12.38 -1.67
N TYR A 111 20.84 -12.59 -0.39
CA TYR A 111 21.63 -13.73 0.12
C TYR A 111 20.81 -14.78 0.87
N GLU A 112 19.59 -14.50 1.25
CA GLU A 112 18.83 -15.34 2.19
C GLU A 112 17.64 -16.09 1.57
N CYS A 113 17.20 -15.73 0.34
CA CYS A 113 15.97 -16.26 -0.21
C CYS A 113 16.14 -16.91 -1.59
N ARG A 114 15.49 -18.05 -1.79
CA ARG A 114 15.22 -18.61 -3.13
C ARG A 114 14.17 -17.79 -3.90
N THR A 115 13.54 -16.82 -3.22
CA THR A 115 12.49 -15.96 -3.76
C THR A 115 13.11 -14.82 -4.57
N ARG A 116 12.54 -14.50 -5.71
CA ARG A 116 12.97 -13.40 -6.57
C ARG A 116 12.71 -12.06 -5.90
N VAL A 117 13.59 -11.08 -6.13
CA VAL A 117 13.46 -9.75 -5.55
C VAL A 117 13.21 -8.72 -6.65
N ALA A 118 12.13 -7.95 -6.52
CA ALA A 118 11.82 -6.83 -7.38
C ALA A 118 12.15 -5.53 -6.65
N ARG A 119 12.99 -4.68 -7.26
CA ARG A 119 13.33 -3.37 -6.72
C ARG A 119 12.16 -2.39 -6.89
N LEU A 120 11.83 -1.68 -5.81
CA LEU A 120 10.96 -0.51 -5.81
C LEU A 120 11.84 0.74 -5.60
N ASP A 121 11.78 1.71 -6.51
CA ASP A 121 12.57 2.96 -6.42
C ASP A 121 11.70 4.18 -6.71
N LEU A 122 11.36 4.93 -5.67
CA LEU A 122 10.52 6.13 -5.78
C LEU A 122 11.24 7.33 -6.43
N ASN A 123 12.58 7.28 -6.48
CA ASN A 123 13.39 8.35 -7.08
C ASN A 123 13.61 8.12 -8.58
N LYS A 124 13.36 6.92 -9.08
CA LYS A 124 13.59 6.54 -10.47
C LYS A 124 12.36 5.83 -11.03
N LEU A 125 11.33 6.61 -11.36
CA LEU A 125 10.18 6.04 -12.04
C LEU A 125 10.59 5.66 -13.48
N CYS A 126 10.30 4.42 -13.86
CA CYS A 126 10.43 3.99 -15.25
C CYS A 126 9.14 4.30 -16.01
N THR A 127 9.28 4.64 -17.31
CA THR A 127 8.14 4.71 -18.22
C THR A 127 7.77 3.26 -18.55
N ALA A 128 6.86 2.67 -17.80
CA ALA A 128 6.33 1.36 -18.12
C ALA A 128 5.15 1.52 -19.08
N PRO A 129 5.02 0.65 -20.10
CA PRO A 129 3.78 0.58 -20.86
C PRO A 129 2.63 0.22 -19.89
N PRO A 130 1.40 0.62 -20.18
CA PRO A 130 0.25 0.25 -19.36
C PRO A 130 0.22 -1.27 -19.19
N THR A 131 0.54 -1.75 -17.99
CA THR A 131 0.51 -3.18 -17.70
C THR A 131 -0.93 -3.55 -17.36
N ALA A 132 -1.43 -4.62 -17.98
CA ALA A 132 -2.78 -5.12 -17.70
C ALA A 132 -2.92 -5.42 -16.20
N ARG A 133 -4.05 -5.02 -15.62
CA ARG A 133 -4.40 -5.22 -14.21
C ARG A 133 -5.64 -6.11 -14.09
N PRO A 134 -5.56 -7.41 -14.46
CA PRO A 134 -6.74 -8.28 -14.59
C PRO A 134 -7.21 -8.88 -13.27
N PHE A 135 -6.43 -8.73 -12.18
CA PHE A 135 -6.69 -9.45 -10.93
C PHE A 135 -7.51 -8.62 -9.95
N ASP A 136 -8.48 -9.25 -9.29
CA ASP A 136 -9.00 -8.76 -8.01
C ASP A 136 -7.99 -9.20 -6.94
N THR A 137 -7.06 -8.31 -6.64
CA THR A 137 -5.90 -8.63 -5.82
C THR A 137 -6.29 -8.90 -4.38
N ASP A 138 -5.85 -10.01 -3.81
CA ASP A 138 -5.96 -10.27 -2.39
C ASP A 138 -4.92 -9.44 -1.60
N TRP A 139 -5.42 -8.60 -0.71
CA TRP A 139 -4.65 -7.81 0.24
C TRP A 139 -4.49 -8.60 1.53
N ILE A 140 -3.31 -9.15 1.77
CA ILE A 140 -3.07 -10.02 2.92
C ILE A 140 -2.42 -9.22 4.05
N MET A 141 -3.12 -9.18 5.19
CA MET A 141 -2.68 -8.51 6.40
C MET A 141 -2.24 -9.54 7.44
N LEU A 142 -1.20 -9.20 8.20
CA LEU A 142 -0.76 -10.00 9.33
C LEU A 142 -1.46 -9.56 10.62
N THR A 143 -1.96 -10.53 11.37
CA THR A 143 -2.51 -10.31 12.72
C THR A 143 -1.71 -11.09 13.75
N SER A 144 -1.63 -10.57 14.99
CA SER A 144 -0.99 -11.28 16.10
C SER A 144 -1.75 -12.58 16.41
N GLY A 145 -1.15 -13.70 16.07
CA GLY A 145 -1.70 -15.01 16.41
C GLY A 145 -1.45 -15.34 17.89
N THR A 146 -2.44 -15.92 18.57
CA THR A 146 -2.27 -16.46 19.94
C THR A 146 -1.29 -17.64 20.00
N SER A 147 -0.94 -18.23 18.87
CA SER A 147 -0.03 -19.39 18.71
C SER A 147 1.42 -18.99 18.42
N GLY A 148 1.77 -17.71 18.47
CA GLY A 148 3.14 -17.21 18.21
C GLY A 148 3.47 -16.99 16.73
N ARG A 149 2.79 -17.65 15.77
CA ARG A 149 2.95 -17.39 14.34
C ARG A 149 1.96 -16.33 13.87
N PRO A 150 2.38 -15.38 12.99
CA PRO A 150 1.46 -14.40 12.38
C PRO A 150 0.35 -15.13 11.61
N LYS A 151 -0.90 -14.69 11.81
CA LYS A 151 -2.01 -15.16 10.98
C LYS A 151 -2.20 -14.22 9.79
N MET A 152 -2.36 -14.80 8.61
CA MET A 152 -2.66 -14.10 7.38
C MET A 152 -4.18 -13.99 7.18
N VAL A 153 -4.66 -12.77 6.93
CA VAL A 153 -6.07 -12.49 6.62
C VAL A 153 -6.13 -11.78 5.28
N ALA A 154 -6.80 -12.41 4.32
CA ALA A 154 -6.99 -11.84 2.98
C ALA A 154 -8.25 -10.95 2.94
N HIS A 155 -8.13 -9.83 2.23
CA HIS A 155 -9.20 -8.87 1.97
C HIS A 155 -9.17 -8.47 0.49
N SER A 156 -10.32 -8.19 -0.10
CA SER A 156 -10.38 -7.46 -1.38
C SER A 156 -10.34 -5.95 -1.14
N LEU A 157 -9.88 -5.17 -2.12
CA LEU A 157 -9.95 -3.71 -2.05
C LEU A 157 -11.39 -3.24 -1.83
N ALA A 158 -12.36 -3.88 -2.46
CA ALA A 158 -13.77 -3.58 -2.28
C ALA A 158 -14.19 -3.73 -0.81
N ALA A 159 -13.86 -4.84 -0.16
CA ALA A 159 -14.19 -5.07 1.26
C ALA A 159 -13.49 -4.06 2.20
N LEU A 160 -12.24 -3.68 1.88
CA LEU A 160 -11.49 -2.69 2.65
C LEU A 160 -12.05 -1.27 2.53
N THR A 161 -12.75 -0.95 1.44
CA THR A 161 -13.23 0.41 1.14
C THR A 161 -14.74 0.58 1.20
N ASP A 162 -15.53 -0.49 1.35
CA ASP A 162 -16.99 -0.47 1.34
C ASP A 162 -17.61 0.51 2.36
N ALA A 163 -17.05 0.55 3.56
CA ALA A 163 -17.51 1.45 4.63
C ALA A 163 -16.96 2.88 4.53
N ILE A 164 -16.11 3.19 3.54
CA ILE A 164 -15.50 4.51 3.37
C ILE A 164 -16.43 5.37 2.50
N PRO A 165 -16.94 6.51 3.02
CA PRO A 165 -17.73 7.43 2.21
C PRO A 165 -16.94 7.89 0.99
N ARG A 166 -17.56 7.78 -0.18
CA ARG A 166 -16.97 8.31 -1.41
C ARG A 166 -16.93 9.84 -1.33
N ARG A 167 -15.95 10.39 -1.98
CA ARG A 167 -15.53 11.79 -1.96
C ARG A 167 -16.68 12.81 -2.08
N THR A 168 -16.60 13.87 -1.25
CA THR A 168 -17.27 15.14 -1.43
C THR A 168 -16.23 16.23 -1.74
N ASP A 169 -16.61 17.34 -2.39
CA ASP A 169 -15.70 18.45 -2.71
C ASP A 169 -15.02 19.09 -1.48
N ALA A 170 -15.60 18.88 -0.30
CA ALA A 170 -15.02 19.33 0.98
C ALA A 170 -13.73 18.57 1.35
N ASP A 171 -13.57 17.34 0.87
CA ASP A 171 -12.45 16.46 1.24
C ASP A 171 -11.13 16.84 0.55
N ALA A 172 -11.18 17.65 -0.53
CA ALA A 172 -10.00 18.02 -1.33
C ALA A 172 -8.91 18.81 -0.55
N ARG A 173 -9.26 19.45 0.56
CA ARG A 173 -8.34 20.17 1.45
C ARG A 173 -7.92 19.36 2.67
N THR A 174 -8.49 18.18 2.85
CA THR A 174 -8.20 17.33 4.00
C THR A 174 -6.81 16.71 3.88
N VAL A 175 -6.04 16.77 4.95
CA VAL A 175 -4.80 16.04 5.13
C VAL A 175 -4.99 15.13 6.34
N TRP A 176 -5.04 13.83 6.09
CA TRP A 176 -5.12 12.82 7.14
C TRP A 176 -3.75 12.54 7.74
N ALA A 177 -3.72 12.19 9.02
CA ALA A 177 -2.57 11.58 9.66
C ALA A 177 -3.01 10.43 10.57
N THR A 178 -2.11 9.51 10.83
CA THR A 178 -2.29 8.46 11.83
C THR A 178 -0.95 8.12 12.48
N PHE A 179 -1.00 7.68 13.74
CA PHE A 179 0.16 7.13 14.44
C PHE A 179 0.38 5.65 14.14
N TYR A 180 -0.57 5.02 13.45
CA TYR A 180 -0.46 3.62 13.05
C TYR A 180 0.30 3.49 11.73
N ASP A 181 1.11 2.43 11.62
CA ASP A 181 1.74 2.07 10.37
C ASP A 181 0.68 1.60 9.35
N ILE A 182 0.75 2.12 8.11
CA ILE A 182 -0.21 1.77 7.04
C ILE A 182 -0.09 0.32 6.58
N ARG A 183 0.95 -0.40 6.96
CA ARG A 183 1.11 -1.84 6.74
C ARG A 183 0.32 -2.68 7.76
N ARG A 184 -0.34 -2.04 8.73
CA ARG A 184 -1.25 -2.64 9.70
C ARG A 184 -2.67 -2.19 9.43
N TYR A 185 -3.65 -3.03 9.78
CA TYR A 185 -5.06 -2.79 9.46
C TYR A 185 -5.56 -1.39 9.85
N GLY A 186 -5.27 -0.93 11.07
CA GLY A 186 -5.72 0.39 11.55
C GLY A 186 -5.15 1.54 10.72
N GLY A 187 -3.85 1.52 10.40
CA GLY A 187 -3.21 2.52 9.55
C GLY A 187 -3.68 2.41 8.10
N LEU A 188 -3.84 1.19 7.57
CA LEU A 188 -4.36 0.95 6.23
C LEU A 188 -5.74 1.56 6.04
N GLN A 189 -6.65 1.44 7.03
CA GLN A 189 -7.99 2.02 6.93
C GLN A 189 -7.96 3.55 6.80
N ILE A 190 -7.03 4.24 7.48
CA ILE A 190 -6.88 5.69 7.36
C ILE A 190 -6.25 6.06 6.02
N PHE A 191 -5.25 5.30 5.56
CA PHE A 191 -4.65 5.47 4.24
C PHE A 191 -5.68 5.32 3.11
N LEU A 192 -6.48 4.26 3.14
CA LEU A 192 -7.53 4.05 2.15
C LEU A 192 -8.62 5.14 2.22
N ARG A 193 -8.96 5.61 3.42
CA ARG A 193 -9.87 6.76 3.59
C ARG A 193 -9.32 8.01 2.93
N ALA A 194 -8.03 8.30 3.07
CA ALA A 194 -7.41 9.42 2.38
C ALA A 194 -7.50 9.27 0.86
N ILE A 195 -7.17 8.10 0.33
CA ILE A 195 -7.22 7.83 -1.11
C ILE A 195 -8.64 7.92 -1.67
N VAL A 196 -9.61 7.23 -1.07
CA VAL A 196 -11.01 7.21 -1.53
C VAL A 196 -11.63 8.61 -1.47
N GLY A 197 -11.29 9.39 -0.42
CA GLY A 197 -11.69 10.79 -0.26
C GLY A 197 -10.93 11.76 -1.16
N GLY A 198 -9.86 11.35 -1.84
CA GLY A 198 -8.99 12.24 -2.64
C GLY A 198 -8.23 13.24 -1.79
N ALA A 199 -7.95 12.90 -0.53
CA ALA A 199 -7.20 13.68 0.44
C ALA A 199 -5.71 13.34 0.41
N ASN A 200 -4.88 14.19 1.03
CA ASN A 200 -3.47 13.89 1.29
C ASN A 200 -3.31 13.09 2.59
N MET A 201 -2.14 12.46 2.76
CA MET A 201 -1.81 11.67 3.94
C MET A 201 -0.42 12.01 4.47
N ALA A 202 -0.34 12.47 5.72
CA ALA A 202 0.92 12.56 6.46
C ALA A 202 1.16 11.24 7.19
N LEU A 203 2.29 10.59 6.88
CA LEU A 203 2.67 9.30 7.41
C LEU A 203 3.45 9.45 8.72
N SER A 204 3.21 8.57 9.68
CA SER A 204 4.02 8.49 10.90
C SER A 204 5.41 7.89 10.61
N ASP A 205 6.35 8.13 11.52
CA ASP A 205 7.66 7.48 11.52
C ASP A 205 7.93 6.95 12.94
N PRO A 206 8.13 5.63 13.12
CA PRO A 206 8.39 5.05 14.44
C PRO A 206 9.70 5.51 15.08
N ASN A 207 10.62 6.07 14.28
CA ASN A 207 11.91 6.58 14.74
C ASN A 207 11.87 8.09 15.04
N GLU A 208 10.75 8.76 14.85
CA GLU A 208 10.57 10.18 15.12
C GLU A 208 9.94 10.37 16.50
N LEU A 209 10.47 11.30 17.28
CA LEU A 209 9.87 11.64 18.57
C LEU A 209 8.48 12.25 18.36
N LEU A 210 7.53 11.90 19.22
CA LEU A 210 6.15 12.36 19.11
C LEU A 210 6.01 13.90 18.99
N PRO A 211 6.74 14.74 19.76
CA PRO A 211 6.68 16.19 19.59
C PRO A 211 7.09 16.66 18.19
N ASP A 212 8.17 16.08 17.64
CA ASP A 212 8.69 16.44 16.32
C ASP A 212 7.70 16.00 15.20
N GLN A 213 7.14 14.81 15.36
CA GLN A 213 6.08 14.31 14.46
C GLN A 213 4.86 15.22 14.47
N LEU A 214 4.42 15.70 15.63
CA LEU A 214 3.28 16.63 15.72
C LEU A 214 3.59 17.98 15.06
N VAL A 215 4.81 18.51 15.23
CA VAL A 215 5.28 19.73 14.55
C VAL A 215 5.25 19.51 13.02
N ARG A 216 5.77 18.39 12.56
CA ARG A 216 5.76 18.03 11.13
C ARG A 216 4.33 17.86 10.59
N PHE A 217 3.44 17.23 11.35
CA PHE A 217 2.02 17.13 10.97
C PHE A 217 1.37 18.51 10.83
N GLY A 218 1.63 19.43 11.77
CA GLY A 218 1.17 20.81 11.67
C GLY A 218 1.71 21.52 10.43
N ALA A 219 3.02 21.41 10.17
CA ALA A 219 3.67 21.98 8.98
C ALA A 219 3.15 21.37 7.66
N SER A 220 2.70 20.12 7.68
CA SER A 220 2.10 19.43 6.54
C SER A 220 0.62 19.80 6.33
N GLY A 221 0.05 20.64 7.18
CA GLY A 221 -1.35 21.06 7.09
C GLY A 221 -2.36 19.97 7.48
N VAL A 222 -1.99 19.07 8.39
CA VAL A 222 -2.89 18.00 8.86
C VAL A 222 -4.14 18.61 9.49
N THR A 223 -5.31 18.15 9.01
CA THR A 223 -6.63 18.56 9.46
C THR A 223 -7.38 17.49 10.26
N SER A 224 -6.94 16.23 10.09
CA SER A 224 -7.59 15.07 10.73
C SER A 224 -6.53 14.06 11.17
N ILE A 225 -6.60 13.63 12.44
CA ILE A 225 -5.69 12.64 13.00
C ILE A 225 -6.49 11.47 13.55
N SER A 226 -6.01 10.25 13.28
CA SER A 226 -6.50 9.02 13.90
C SER A 226 -5.42 8.42 14.81
N GLY A 227 -5.80 8.08 16.02
CA GLY A 227 -4.93 7.46 17.01
C GLY A 227 -5.72 6.96 18.21
N THR A 228 -5.06 6.27 19.14
CA THR A 228 -5.64 5.93 20.45
C THR A 228 -5.33 7.03 21.45
N PRO A 229 -6.11 7.16 22.55
CA PRO A 229 -5.85 8.13 23.62
C PRO A 229 -4.47 7.99 24.30
N SER A 230 -3.78 6.88 24.05
CA SER A 230 -2.43 6.60 24.60
C SER A 230 -1.29 7.14 23.72
N HIS A 231 -1.61 7.80 22.61
CA HIS A 231 -0.60 8.44 21.73
C HIS A 231 -0.44 9.92 22.03
#